data_b26bcd58ff1b8f7b5e245ec3f470838e
#
_entry.id   b26bcd58ff1b8f7b5e245ec3f470838e
#
_cell.length_a   1.000
_cell.length_b   1.000
_cell.length_c   1.000
_cell.angle_alpha   90.00
_cell.angle_beta   90.00
_cell.angle_gamma   90.00
#
_symmetry.space_group_name_H-M   'P 1'
#
loop_
_entity.id
_entity.type
_entity.pdbx_description
1 polymer ?
#
loop_
_entity_poly.entity_id
_entity_poly.type
_entity_poly.pdbx_seq_one_letter_code
_entity_poly.pdbx_strand_id
1 'polypeptide(L)'
;MENLSNILTSSHFYSAAFMLLLVMALKACIGQFVTQQPLAFFNFYCQRLADKVNKSSNSARQQNISGLIAIIVTLTPLLIILWLFEAFIEVYWLWHALLLYLALGSFGLTKTSKNVARELVANNNYQAKQKIAAFLLRSTEQLSPLGISKACIETQVLRSSQLLVCVGFYYLVFGPLAALTFRLLLEMHYAWNIKLARFIHFGAAINH
;
A
#
# COMPACT_ATOMS: atom_id res chain seq x y z
N MET A 1 -17.68 13.23 -23.99
CA MET A 1 -16.92 12.07 -24.51
C MET A 1 -15.67 12.48 -25.30
N GLU A 2 -15.64 13.62 -25.98
CA GLU A 2 -14.47 14.12 -26.70
C GLU A 2 -13.21 14.34 -25.83
N ASN A 3 -13.38 14.79 -24.59
CA ASN A 3 -12.23 15.01 -23.68
C ASN A 3 -11.49 13.73 -23.29
N LEU A 4 -12.19 12.59 -23.17
CA LEU A 4 -11.58 11.31 -22.82
C LEU A 4 -10.79 10.74 -24.02
N SER A 5 -11.30 10.86 -25.24
CA SER A 5 -10.60 10.41 -26.44
C SER A 5 -9.33 11.24 -26.69
N ASN A 6 -9.35 12.53 -26.42
CA ASN A 6 -8.20 13.41 -26.56
C ASN A 6 -7.10 13.12 -25.52
N ILE A 7 -7.46 12.72 -24.30
CA ILE A 7 -6.50 12.26 -23.27
C ILE A 7 -5.85 10.94 -23.69
N LEU A 8 -6.63 10.01 -24.21
CA LEU A 8 -6.14 8.69 -24.62
C LEU A 8 -5.26 8.73 -25.90
N THR A 9 -5.45 9.71 -26.76
CA THR A 9 -4.67 9.89 -28.00
C THR A 9 -3.46 10.80 -27.83
N SER A 10 -3.29 11.45 -26.66
CA SER A 10 -2.14 12.31 -26.41
C SER A 10 -0.84 11.52 -26.32
N SER A 11 0.23 12.00 -26.91
CA SER A 11 1.58 11.43 -26.82
C SER A 11 2.04 11.26 -25.36
N HIS A 12 1.53 12.08 -24.46
CA HIS A 12 1.75 12.03 -23.00
C HIS A 12 1.22 10.74 -22.36
N PHE A 13 0.04 10.26 -22.78
CA PHE A 13 -0.54 9.03 -22.22
C PHE A 13 0.30 7.81 -22.63
N TYR A 14 0.75 7.73 -23.89
CA TYR A 14 1.58 6.63 -24.35
C TYR A 14 2.95 6.62 -23.64
N SER A 15 3.55 7.78 -23.42
CA SER A 15 4.82 7.88 -22.69
C SER A 15 4.66 7.48 -21.23
N ALA A 16 3.56 7.87 -20.57
CA ALA A 16 3.25 7.45 -19.20
C ALA A 16 2.99 5.94 -19.09
N ALA A 17 2.22 5.38 -20.03
CA ALA A 17 1.95 3.94 -20.08
C ALA A 17 3.24 3.14 -20.31
N PHE A 18 4.10 3.58 -21.23
CA PHE A 18 5.41 2.96 -21.46
C PHE A 18 6.29 3.01 -20.21
N MET A 19 6.35 4.16 -19.53
CA MET A 19 7.07 4.32 -18.27
C MET A 19 6.54 3.36 -17.18
N LEU A 20 5.22 3.23 -17.06
CA LEU A 20 4.59 2.29 -16.12
C LEU A 20 5.04 0.86 -16.38
N LEU A 21 4.96 0.41 -17.63
CA LEU A 21 5.39 -0.93 -18.02
C LEU A 21 6.89 -1.16 -17.77
N LEU A 22 7.73 -0.20 -18.10
CA LEU A 22 9.17 -0.26 -17.89
C LEU A 22 9.51 -0.38 -16.41
N VAL A 23 8.90 0.47 -15.54
CA VAL A 23 9.13 0.42 -14.10
C VAL A 23 8.57 -0.87 -13.49
N MET A 24 7.44 -1.37 -13.96
CA MET A 24 6.90 -2.67 -13.54
C MET A 24 7.83 -3.82 -13.91
N ALA A 25 8.37 -3.85 -15.14
CA ALA A 25 9.33 -4.86 -15.57
C ALA A 25 10.63 -4.80 -14.76
N LEU A 26 11.17 -3.58 -14.57
CA LEU A 26 12.35 -3.36 -13.73
C LEU A 26 12.13 -3.87 -12.30
N LYS A 27 10.98 -3.55 -11.72
CA LYS A 27 10.63 -3.98 -10.36
C LYS A 27 10.41 -5.48 -10.25
N ALA A 28 9.87 -6.13 -11.28
CA ALA A 28 9.75 -7.58 -11.34
C ALA A 28 11.12 -8.26 -11.37
N CYS A 29 12.07 -7.71 -12.12
CA CYS A 29 13.46 -8.22 -12.15
C CYS A 29 14.18 -8.01 -10.81
N ILE A 30 14.12 -6.80 -10.24
CA ILE A 30 14.78 -6.47 -8.96
C ILE A 30 14.10 -7.16 -7.79
N GLY A 31 12.78 -7.30 -7.81
CA GLY A 31 11.98 -7.91 -6.74
C GLY A 31 12.31 -9.38 -6.45
N GLN A 32 13.02 -10.05 -7.36
CA GLN A 32 13.56 -11.39 -7.11
C GLN A 32 14.74 -11.35 -6.13
N PHE A 33 15.49 -10.26 -6.11
CA PHE A 33 16.71 -10.10 -5.28
C PHE A 33 16.47 -9.32 -4.01
N VAL A 34 15.58 -8.33 -4.04
CA VAL A 34 15.33 -7.42 -2.90
C VAL A 34 13.95 -7.69 -2.31
N THR A 35 13.95 -8.28 -1.11
CA THR A 35 12.73 -8.63 -0.37
C THR A 35 12.22 -7.49 0.51
N GLN A 36 13.01 -6.42 0.68
CA GLN A 36 12.64 -5.32 1.58
C GLN A 36 11.58 -4.42 0.94
N GLN A 37 10.58 -4.06 1.74
CA GLN A 37 9.58 -3.08 1.34
C GLN A 37 10.18 -1.68 1.48
N PRO A 38 10.22 -0.86 0.42
CA PRO A 38 10.82 0.47 0.48
C PRO A 38 10.13 1.40 1.49
N LEU A 39 8.84 1.14 1.78
CA LEU A 39 8.04 1.91 2.74
C LEU A 39 7.97 1.29 4.15
N ALA A 40 8.83 0.33 4.49
CA ALA A 40 8.84 -0.26 5.83
C ALA A 40 9.10 0.80 6.93
N PHE A 41 9.97 1.76 6.65
CA PHE A 41 10.22 2.90 7.54
C PHE A 41 8.97 3.76 7.74
N PHE A 42 8.23 4.03 6.67
CA PHE A 42 6.97 4.80 6.76
C PHE A 42 5.91 4.05 7.58
N ASN A 43 5.81 2.75 7.43
CA ASN A 43 4.91 1.93 8.25
C ASN A 43 5.29 2.00 9.75
N PHE A 44 6.58 1.89 10.07
CA PHE A 44 7.07 2.06 11.44
C PHE A 44 6.74 3.46 11.99
N TYR A 45 6.94 4.52 11.18
CA TYR A 45 6.58 5.88 11.55
C TYR A 45 5.07 6.00 11.85
N CYS A 46 4.20 5.45 10.99
CA CYS A 46 2.75 5.45 11.19
C CYS A 46 2.34 4.76 12.50
N GLN A 47 2.97 3.63 12.83
CA GLN A 47 2.71 2.94 14.10
C GLN A 47 3.12 3.80 15.30
N ARG A 48 4.29 4.41 15.26
CA ARG A 48 4.78 5.30 16.34
C ARG A 48 3.93 6.56 16.49
N LEU A 49 3.47 7.12 15.38
CA LEU A 49 2.55 8.26 15.39
C LEU A 49 1.23 7.87 16.08
N ALA A 50 0.67 6.73 15.70
CA ALA A 50 -0.54 6.23 16.31
C ALA A 50 -0.38 5.98 17.83
N ASP A 51 0.78 5.46 18.26
CA ASP A 51 1.08 5.26 19.68
C ASP A 51 1.05 6.56 20.50
N LYS A 52 1.46 7.67 19.89
CA LYS A 52 1.47 8.99 20.55
C LYS A 52 0.10 9.68 20.54
N VAL A 53 -0.64 9.54 19.44
CA VAL A 53 -1.87 10.32 19.20
C VAL A 53 -3.12 9.58 19.63
N ASN A 54 -3.17 8.26 19.46
CA ASN A 54 -4.31 7.43 19.80
C ASN A 54 -4.29 7.01 21.27
N LYS A 55 -4.78 7.89 22.13
CA LYS A 55 -4.88 7.59 23.57
C LYS A 55 -6.19 6.84 23.87
N SER A 56 -6.09 5.78 24.68
CA SER A 56 -7.26 4.97 25.09
C SER A 56 -8.27 5.76 25.95
N SER A 57 -7.86 6.87 26.55
CA SER A 57 -8.73 7.78 27.32
C SER A 57 -9.63 8.67 26.46
N ASN A 58 -9.37 8.76 25.15
CA ASN A 58 -10.11 9.62 24.24
C ASN A 58 -11.45 8.98 23.85
N SER A 59 -12.50 9.82 23.68
CA SER A 59 -13.79 9.35 23.15
C SER A 59 -13.64 8.85 21.69
N ALA A 60 -14.56 7.99 21.23
CA ALA A 60 -14.60 7.47 19.87
C ALA A 60 -14.52 8.58 18.80
N ARG A 61 -15.25 9.68 19.02
CA ARG A 61 -15.24 10.84 18.12
C ARG A 61 -13.88 11.54 18.09
N GLN A 62 -13.24 11.70 19.24
CA GLN A 62 -11.90 12.30 19.34
C GLN A 62 -10.85 11.41 18.64
N GLN A 63 -10.92 10.09 18.79
CA GLN A 63 -10.01 9.16 18.12
C GLN A 63 -10.15 9.24 16.60
N ASN A 64 -11.37 9.36 16.08
CA ASN A 64 -11.62 9.51 14.64
C ASN A 64 -11.06 10.83 14.10
N ILE A 65 -11.31 11.94 14.79
CA ILE A 65 -10.75 13.26 14.42
C ILE A 65 -9.21 13.23 14.48
N SER A 66 -8.64 12.62 15.54
CA SER A 66 -7.19 12.48 15.68
C SER A 66 -6.57 11.66 14.54
N GLY A 67 -7.27 10.61 14.08
CA GLY A 67 -6.86 9.82 12.92
C GLY A 67 -6.82 10.65 11.64
N LEU A 68 -7.87 11.44 11.38
CA LEU A 68 -7.94 12.33 10.21
C LEU A 68 -6.86 13.41 10.25
N ILE A 69 -6.66 14.05 11.39
CA ILE A 69 -5.57 15.04 11.57
C ILE A 69 -4.21 14.38 11.36
N ALA A 70 -3.98 13.17 11.88
CA ALA A 70 -2.74 12.44 11.70
C ALA A 70 -2.44 12.16 10.22
N ILE A 71 -3.45 11.83 9.40
CA ILE A 71 -3.31 11.67 7.95
C ILE A 71 -2.84 12.98 7.32
N ILE A 72 -3.57 14.07 7.57
CA ILE A 72 -3.29 15.39 6.98
C ILE A 72 -1.89 15.87 7.37
N VAL A 73 -1.55 15.84 8.66
CA VAL A 73 -0.26 16.29 9.19
C VAL A 73 0.92 15.47 8.66
N THR A 74 0.70 14.20 8.35
CA THR A 74 1.75 13.33 7.80
C THR A 74 1.92 13.49 6.31
N LEU A 75 0.81 13.48 5.55
CA LEU A 75 0.88 13.48 4.09
C LEU A 75 1.13 14.88 3.52
N THR A 76 0.50 15.91 4.07
CA THR A 76 0.60 17.28 3.51
C THR A 76 2.05 17.78 3.44
N PRO A 77 2.86 17.78 4.51
CA PRO A 77 4.23 18.28 4.43
C PRO A 77 5.10 17.41 3.51
N LEU A 78 4.91 16.10 3.52
CA LEU A 78 5.67 15.19 2.66
C LEU A 78 5.37 15.44 1.18
N LEU A 79 4.10 15.62 0.82
CA LEU A 79 3.71 15.93 -0.56
C LEU A 79 4.17 17.32 -1.01
N ILE A 80 4.11 18.33 -0.14
CA ILE A 80 4.63 19.66 -0.42
C ILE A 80 6.13 19.59 -0.70
N ILE A 81 6.89 18.89 0.13
CA ILE A 81 8.34 18.72 -0.06
C ILE A 81 8.62 18.04 -1.41
N LEU A 82 7.94 16.95 -1.73
CA LEU A 82 8.14 16.25 -3.01
C LEU A 82 7.76 17.11 -4.21
N TRP A 83 6.70 17.89 -4.09
CA TRP A 83 6.28 18.84 -5.14
C TRP A 83 7.29 19.96 -5.34
N LEU A 84 7.81 20.53 -4.24
CA LEU A 84 8.87 21.55 -4.31
C LEU A 84 10.16 20.98 -4.91
N PHE A 85 10.50 19.73 -4.57
CA PHE A 85 11.67 19.06 -5.14
C PHE A 85 11.58 18.91 -6.66
N GLU A 86 10.39 18.73 -7.20
CA GLU A 86 10.17 18.62 -8.65
C GLU A 86 10.69 19.86 -9.42
N ALA A 87 10.62 21.04 -8.80
CA ALA A 87 11.12 22.29 -9.40
C ALA A 87 12.64 22.35 -9.57
N PHE A 88 13.40 21.51 -8.83
CA PHE A 88 14.86 21.46 -8.88
C PHE A 88 15.41 20.32 -9.76
N ILE A 89 14.52 19.50 -10.35
CA ILE A 89 14.92 18.33 -11.10
C ILE A 89 14.98 18.65 -12.59
N GLU A 90 16.16 18.49 -13.17
CA GLU A 90 16.39 18.67 -14.60
C GLU A 90 15.85 17.47 -15.42
N VAL A 91 15.90 16.25 -14.84
CA VAL A 91 15.54 15.01 -15.54
C VAL A 91 14.21 14.47 -15.03
N TYR A 92 13.10 15.05 -15.51
CA TYR A 92 11.74 14.73 -15.04
C TYR A 92 11.36 13.25 -15.17
N TRP A 93 11.77 12.59 -16.26
CA TRP A 93 11.41 11.18 -16.46
C TRP A 93 12.02 10.26 -15.40
N LEU A 94 13.22 10.59 -14.91
CA LEU A 94 13.90 9.81 -13.86
C LEU A 94 13.21 10.01 -12.51
N TRP A 95 12.76 11.22 -12.23
CA TRP A 95 11.97 11.54 -11.04
C TRP A 95 10.62 10.81 -11.03
N HIS A 96 9.90 10.86 -12.14
CA HIS A 96 8.64 10.15 -12.30
C HIS A 96 8.82 8.62 -12.16
N ALA A 97 9.88 8.08 -12.73
CA ALA A 97 10.23 6.65 -12.57
C ALA A 97 10.54 6.30 -11.12
N LEU A 98 11.26 7.16 -10.39
CA LEU A 98 11.59 6.96 -8.97
C LEU A 98 10.33 6.97 -8.10
N LEU A 99 9.48 7.99 -8.25
CA LEU A 99 8.23 8.10 -7.50
C LEU A 99 7.31 6.91 -7.79
N LEU A 100 7.19 6.53 -9.05
CA LEU A 100 6.40 5.37 -9.46
C LEU A 100 6.99 4.05 -8.91
N TYR A 101 8.31 3.90 -8.92
CA TYR A 101 8.99 2.75 -8.32
C TYR A 101 8.71 2.63 -6.83
N LEU A 102 8.67 3.74 -6.09
CA LEU A 102 8.30 3.77 -4.67
C LEU A 102 6.81 3.47 -4.47
N ALA A 103 5.95 4.02 -5.34
CA ALA A 103 4.50 3.83 -5.25
C ALA A 103 4.07 2.39 -5.53
N LEU A 104 4.65 1.74 -6.54
CA LEU A 104 4.36 0.34 -6.84
C LEU A 104 4.76 -0.57 -5.68
N GLY A 105 3.89 -1.50 -5.31
CA GLY A 105 4.14 -2.47 -4.24
C GLY A 105 5.22 -3.49 -4.58
N SER A 106 5.75 -4.16 -3.57
CA SER A 106 6.64 -5.30 -3.74
C SER A 106 5.86 -6.60 -3.87
N PHE A 107 6.40 -7.58 -4.59
CA PHE A 107 5.84 -8.93 -4.72
C PHE A 107 6.04 -9.81 -3.46
N GLY A 108 6.33 -9.19 -2.30
CA GLY A 108 6.64 -9.90 -1.05
C GLY A 108 5.54 -10.85 -0.57
N LEU A 109 4.28 -10.54 -0.87
CA LEU A 109 3.16 -11.41 -0.50
C LEU A 109 3.19 -12.76 -1.24
N THR A 110 3.70 -12.80 -2.47
CA THR A 110 3.87 -14.07 -3.22
C THR A 110 4.80 -15.04 -2.50
N LYS A 111 5.87 -14.54 -1.87
CA LYS A 111 6.79 -15.36 -1.06
C LYS A 111 6.09 -15.90 0.19
N THR A 112 5.31 -15.05 0.86
CA THR A 112 4.52 -15.46 2.04
C THR A 112 3.48 -16.50 1.66
N SER A 113 2.75 -16.31 0.55
CA SER A 113 1.75 -17.29 0.07
C SER A 113 2.38 -18.65 -0.24
N LYS A 114 3.56 -18.67 -0.87
CA LYS A 114 4.32 -19.91 -1.11
C LYS A 114 4.72 -20.59 0.21
N ASN A 115 5.13 -19.82 1.21
CA ASN A 115 5.48 -20.37 2.52
C ASN A 115 4.24 -20.91 3.26
N VAL A 116 3.10 -20.20 3.20
CA VAL A 116 1.83 -20.70 3.77
C VAL A 116 1.41 -22.00 3.10
N ALA A 117 1.51 -22.09 1.77
CA ALA A 117 1.19 -23.31 1.03
C ALA A 117 2.08 -24.50 1.45
N ARG A 118 3.38 -24.27 1.66
CA ARG A 118 4.31 -25.32 2.15
C ARG A 118 3.92 -25.82 3.54
N GLU A 119 3.57 -24.91 4.46
CA GLU A 119 3.15 -25.31 5.81
C GLU A 119 1.83 -26.11 5.79
N LEU A 120 0.89 -25.73 4.91
CA LEU A 120 -0.36 -26.47 4.74
C LEU A 120 -0.14 -27.88 4.19
N VAL A 121 0.76 -28.03 3.21
CA VAL A 121 1.15 -29.35 2.68
C VAL A 121 1.83 -30.21 3.75
N ALA A 122 2.62 -29.58 4.63
CA ALA A 122 3.27 -30.24 5.77
C ALA A 122 2.30 -30.51 6.96
N ASN A 123 1.00 -30.25 6.82
CA ASN A 123 -0.02 -30.31 7.88
C ASN A 123 0.25 -29.39 9.09
N ASN A 124 1.10 -28.39 8.94
CA ASN A 124 1.51 -27.44 9.98
C ASN A 124 0.55 -26.24 10.04
N ASN A 125 -0.71 -26.49 10.36
CA ASN A 125 -1.77 -25.49 10.34
C ASN A 125 -1.49 -24.29 11.25
N TYR A 126 -0.83 -24.50 12.38
CA TYR A 126 -0.46 -23.43 13.32
C TYR A 126 0.52 -22.45 12.69
N GLN A 127 1.59 -22.94 12.07
CA GLN A 127 2.59 -22.11 11.38
C GLN A 127 1.98 -21.38 10.17
N ALA A 128 1.11 -22.05 9.41
CA ALA A 128 0.39 -21.45 8.30
C ALA A 128 -0.48 -20.27 8.77
N LYS A 129 -1.23 -20.42 9.87
CA LYS A 129 -2.03 -19.35 10.49
C LYS A 129 -1.18 -18.17 10.92
N GLN A 130 -0.06 -18.40 11.60
CA GLN A 130 0.83 -17.33 12.04
C GLN A 130 1.41 -16.53 10.87
N LYS A 131 1.86 -17.21 9.80
CA LYS A 131 2.44 -16.55 8.62
C LYS A 131 1.44 -15.69 7.87
N ILE A 132 0.18 -16.09 7.80
CA ILE A 132 -0.85 -15.32 7.09
C ILE A 132 -1.50 -14.24 7.98
N ALA A 133 -1.48 -14.40 9.31
CA ALA A 133 -2.13 -13.49 10.26
C ALA A 133 -1.70 -12.02 10.10
N ALA A 134 -0.40 -11.80 9.82
CA ALA A 134 0.16 -10.46 9.60
C ALA A 134 -0.42 -9.73 8.38
N PHE A 135 -1.01 -10.47 7.44
CA PHE A 135 -1.55 -9.92 6.19
C PHE A 135 -3.07 -9.91 6.14
N LEU A 136 -3.71 -10.65 7.05
CA LEU A 136 -5.16 -10.69 7.15
C LEU A 136 -5.68 -9.57 8.05
N LEU A 137 -6.77 -8.99 7.61
CA LEU A 137 -7.55 -8.06 8.42
C LEU A 137 -8.58 -8.76 9.32
N ARG A 138 -8.53 -10.07 9.50
CA ARG A 138 -9.45 -10.86 10.34
C ARG A 138 -8.69 -11.88 11.19
N SER A 139 -9.31 -12.35 12.29
CA SER A 139 -8.74 -13.42 13.12
C SER A 139 -8.53 -14.70 12.31
N THR A 140 -7.39 -15.35 12.54
CA THR A 140 -7.02 -16.60 11.88
C THR A 140 -7.27 -17.84 12.75
N GLU A 141 -7.62 -17.65 14.03
CA GLU A 141 -7.67 -18.71 15.03
C GLU A 141 -8.64 -19.84 14.67
N GLN A 142 -9.82 -19.49 14.15
CA GLN A 142 -10.88 -20.45 13.83
C GLN A 142 -10.84 -20.95 12.38
N LEU A 143 -9.83 -20.58 11.58
CA LEU A 143 -9.78 -20.99 10.18
C LEU A 143 -9.36 -22.45 10.04
N SER A 144 -10.12 -23.19 9.22
CA SER A 144 -9.73 -24.52 8.73
C SER A 144 -8.59 -24.42 7.72
N PRO A 145 -7.88 -25.50 7.37
CA PRO A 145 -6.84 -25.48 6.34
C PRO A 145 -7.34 -24.90 5.00
N LEU A 146 -8.56 -25.28 4.59
CA LEU A 146 -9.21 -24.73 3.40
C LEU A 146 -9.51 -23.23 3.56
N GLY A 147 -9.93 -22.80 4.75
CA GLY A 147 -10.15 -21.41 5.09
C GLY A 147 -8.89 -20.56 5.02
N ILE A 148 -7.75 -21.10 5.44
CA ILE A 148 -6.42 -20.46 5.33
C ILE A 148 -6.03 -20.29 3.87
N SER A 149 -6.19 -21.32 3.04
CA SER A 149 -5.90 -21.27 1.60
C SER A 149 -6.74 -20.21 0.90
N LYS A 150 -8.07 -20.20 1.13
CA LYS A 150 -8.98 -19.21 0.58
C LYS A 150 -8.60 -17.79 0.99
N ALA A 151 -8.34 -17.58 2.28
CA ALA A 151 -7.94 -16.28 2.80
C ALA A 151 -6.60 -15.79 2.23
N CYS A 152 -5.66 -16.72 1.99
CA CYS A 152 -4.37 -16.41 1.38
C CYS A 152 -4.54 -15.91 -0.07
N ILE A 153 -5.33 -16.62 -0.88
CA ILE A 153 -5.61 -16.26 -2.28
C ILE A 153 -6.34 -14.90 -2.33
N GLU A 154 -7.40 -14.74 -1.54
CA GLU A 154 -8.18 -13.49 -1.46
C GLU A 154 -7.29 -12.29 -1.12
N THR A 155 -6.45 -12.42 -0.09
CA THR A 155 -5.53 -11.36 0.34
C THR A 155 -4.48 -11.05 -0.73
N GLN A 156 -3.97 -12.08 -1.42
CA GLN A 156 -2.99 -11.90 -2.48
C GLN A 156 -3.59 -11.16 -3.67
N VAL A 157 -4.79 -11.54 -4.12
CA VAL A 157 -5.49 -10.87 -5.23
C VAL A 157 -5.81 -9.42 -4.85
N LEU A 158 -6.38 -9.19 -3.66
CA LEU A 158 -6.74 -7.85 -3.20
C LEU A 158 -5.51 -6.93 -3.12
N ARG A 159 -4.43 -7.38 -2.48
CA ARG A 159 -3.20 -6.57 -2.37
C ARG A 159 -2.52 -6.36 -3.71
N SER A 160 -2.49 -7.36 -4.59
CA SER A 160 -1.92 -7.19 -5.93
C SER A 160 -2.72 -6.17 -6.74
N SER A 161 -4.06 -6.22 -6.67
CA SER A 161 -4.92 -5.23 -7.31
C SER A 161 -4.66 -3.82 -6.77
N GLN A 162 -4.62 -3.63 -5.46
CA GLN A 162 -4.36 -2.33 -4.85
C GLN A 162 -2.96 -1.79 -5.18
N LEU A 163 -1.93 -2.64 -5.16
CA LEU A 163 -0.54 -2.23 -5.32
C LEU A 163 -0.10 -2.06 -6.77
N LEU A 164 -0.77 -2.68 -7.72
CA LEU A 164 -0.43 -2.61 -9.14
C LEU A 164 -1.50 -1.86 -9.93
N VAL A 165 -2.77 -2.33 -9.87
CA VAL A 165 -3.84 -1.78 -10.72
C VAL A 165 -4.25 -0.40 -10.23
N CYS A 166 -4.55 -0.23 -8.94
CA CYS A 166 -4.97 1.09 -8.43
C CYS A 166 -3.82 2.11 -8.52
N VAL A 167 -2.60 1.73 -8.13
CA VAL A 167 -1.43 2.61 -8.25
C VAL A 167 -1.18 3.01 -9.72
N GLY A 168 -1.27 2.04 -10.65
CA GLY A 168 -1.13 2.30 -12.09
C GLY A 168 -2.22 3.24 -12.61
N PHE A 169 -3.46 3.05 -12.17
CA PHE A 169 -4.58 3.94 -12.52
C PHE A 169 -4.35 5.37 -12.05
N TYR A 170 -4.00 5.56 -10.76
CA TYR A 170 -3.71 6.90 -10.22
C TYR A 170 -2.51 7.54 -10.93
N TYR A 171 -1.51 6.76 -11.30
CA TYR A 171 -0.38 7.26 -12.07
C TYR A 171 -0.78 7.76 -13.46
N LEU A 172 -1.56 6.99 -14.20
CA LEU A 172 -1.98 7.33 -15.57
C LEU A 172 -2.93 8.53 -15.62
N VAL A 173 -3.79 8.70 -14.61
CA VAL A 173 -4.81 9.76 -14.59
C VAL A 173 -4.31 11.04 -13.93
N PHE A 174 -3.59 10.92 -12.82
CA PHE A 174 -3.23 12.05 -11.96
C PHE A 174 -1.71 12.23 -11.78
N GLY A 175 -0.90 11.34 -12.36
CA GLY A 175 0.56 11.43 -12.30
C GLY A 175 1.21 10.75 -11.09
N PRO A 176 2.55 10.87 -10.97
CA PRO A 176 3.35 10.10 -10.02
C PRO A 176 3.11 10.48 -8.56
N LEU A 177 2.87 11.76 -8.26
CA LEU A 177 2.58 12.21 -6.89
C LEU A 177 1.26 11.64 -6.37
N ALA A 178 0.22 11.57 -7.22
CA ALA A 178 -1.05 10.98 -6.83
C ALA A 178 -0.94 9.46 -6.59
N ALA A 179 -0.19 8.76 -7.44
CA ALA A 179 0.09 7.35 -7.25
C ALA A 179 0.82 7.08 -5.93
N LEU A 180 1.80 7.90 -5.59
CA LEU A 180 2.52 7.81 -4.32
C LEU A 180 1.62 8.16 -3.13
N THR A 181 0.77 9.19 -3.25
CA THR A 181 -0.20 9.56 -2.22
C THR A 181 -1.15 8.40 -1.91
N PHE A 182 -1.72 7.79 -2.94
CA PHE A 182 -2.57 6.61 -2.78
C PHE A 182 -1.82 5.47 -2.08
N ARG A 183 -0.57 5.25 -2.47
CA ARG A 183 0.28 4.22 -1.85
C ARG A 183 0.55 4.48 -0.37
N LEU A 184 0.83 5.72 0.01
CA LEU A 184 1.06 6.10 1.40
C LEU A 184 -0.21 5.97 2.25
N LEU A 185 -1.37 6.38 1.72
CA LEU A 185 -2.67 6.15 2.36
C LEU A 185 -2.94 4.66 2.59
N LEU A 186 -2.60 3.82 1.62
CA LEU A 186 -2.76 2.38 1.74
C LEU A 186 -1.85 1.79 2.83
N GLU A 187 -0.62 2.28 2.99
CA GLU A 187 0.28 1.87 4.09
C GLU A 187 -0.26 2.31 5.45
N MET A 188 -0.82 3.53 5.56
CA MET A 188 -1.48 4.00 6.78
C MET A 188 -2.70 3.13 7.11
N HIS A 189 -3.51 2.76 6.11
CA HIS A 189 -4.64 1.84 6.28
C HIS A 189 -4.20 0.48 6.85
N TYR A 190 -3.09 -0.08 6.38
CA TYR A 190 -2.57 -1.33 6.91
C TYR A 190 -1.93 -1.17 8.30
N ALA A 191 -1.26 -0.04 8.56
CA ALA A 191 -0.65 0.23 9.85
C ALA A 191 -1.69 0.45 10.96
N TRP A 192 -2.81 1.11 10.62
CA TRP A 192 -3.92 1.41 11.55
C TRP A 192 -5.09 0.47 11.34
N ASN A 193 -4.80 -0.81 11.46
CA ASN A 193 -5.78 -1.86 11.25
C ASN A 193 -6.93 -1.77 12.28
N ILE A 194 -8.14 -1.49 11.78
CA ILE A 194 -9.37 -1.36 12.59
C ILE A 194 -9.76 -2.61 13.39
N LYS A 195 -9.20 -3.78 13.05
CA LYS A 195 -9.48 -5.03 13.79
C LYS A 195 -8.73 -5.16 15.10
N LEU A 196 -7.66 -4.41 15.26
CA LEU A 196 -7.08 -4.23 16.57
C LEU A 196 -7.99 -3.29 17.34
N ALA A 197 -8.53 -3.74 18.48
CA ALA A 197 -9.43 -2.95 19.33
C ALA A 197 -8.92 -1.52 19.57
N ARG A 198 -7.63 -1.36 19.58
CA ARG A 198 -6.90 -0.09 19.68
C ARG A 198 -7.16 0.90 18.55
N PHE A 199 -7.44 0.43 17.34
CA PHE A 199 -7.55 1.27 16.13
C PHE A 199 -8.97 1.33 15.54
N ILE A 200 -9.98 0.78 16.22
CA ILE A 200 -11.36 0.73 15.71
C ILE A 200 -11.84 2.12 15.27
N HIS A 201 -11.65 3.12 16.11
CA HIS A 201 -12.08 4.49 15.81
C HIS A 201 -10.99 5.32 15.12
N PHE A 202 -9.74 5.14 15.50
CA PHE A 202 -8.62 5.89 14.92
C PHE A 202 -8.39 5.54 13.43
N GLY A 203 -8.45 4.26 13.10
CA GLY A 203 -8.34 3.78 11.71
C GLY A 203 -9.60 4.00 10.88
N ALA A 204 -10.75 4.30 11.48
CA ALA A 204 -11.99 4.54 10.76
C ALA A 204 -11.89 5.71 9.78
N ALA A 205 -11.05 6.71 10.07
CA ALA A 205 -10.80 7.85 9.18
C ALA A 205 -10.29 7.48 7.77
N ILE A 206 -9.68 6.28 7.61
CA ILE A 206 -9.19 5.79 6.32
C ILE A 206 -10.13 4.71 5.74
N ASN A 207 -11.02 4.13 6.56
CA ASN A 207 -11.82 2.97 6.20
C ASN A 207 -13.28 3.31 5.84
N HIS A 208 -13.65 4.57 5.84
CA HIS A 208 -14.88 5.12 5.31
C HIS A 208 -14.61 5.78 3.96
#